data_accefa44796bb36f8996e1d99610975b
#
_entry.id   accefa44796bb36f8996e1d99610975b
#
_cell.length_a   1.000
_cell.length_b   1.000
_cell.length_c   1.000
_cell.angle_alpha   90.00
_cell.angle_beta   90.00
_cell.angle_gamma   90.00
#
_symmetry.space_group_name_H-M   'P 1'
#
loop_
_entity.id
_entity.type
_entity.pdbx_description
1 polymer ?
#
loop_
_entity_poly.entity_id
_entity_poly.type
_entity_poly.pdbx_seq_one_letter_code
_entity_poly.pdbx_strand_id
1 'polypeptide(L)'
;EIENATAIFGQYIDTSPDGIHWTRRPKRFLPARYGDYMMVTKDHRNKQWWLNERPLALKGRNVGLRVSKDLISWNDPADILFSNTPEMGFGDAYQWHGGITPFNYGNMNLGMIEKWANAGIGDYCELVSGRDGLPWQRVVPGKPFLDTGPENSFDRVLAYPTHNAPIRIENKLCIYYTGMGSFDPEFPVLEGKRMQTGDLYSPRAGDNGQMAMGVAIIGLDRFAGMAHVRQEAGRLLSKPVTITHSEIEINFEPVLNPYIKLGLRDTNGDFIPGFTHDDSVIDTYDPNLRTAVKWKNKTLKDIMGSTVFLDFEIAGSVLYSYRVFNS
;
A
#
# COMPACT_ATOMS: atom_id res chain seq x y z
N GLU A 1 -39.25 15.45 -20.32
CA GLU A 1 -38.88 15.66 -18.90
C GLU A 1 -37.81 14.63 -18.40
N ILE A 2 -37.73 13.45 -19.00
CA ILE A 2 -36.70 12.43 -18.65
C ILE A 2 -35.34 12.72 -19.33
N GLU A 3 -35.32 13.38 -20.47
CA GLU A 3 -34.08 13.79 -21.15
C GLU A 3 -33.26 14.81 -20.34
N ASN A 4 -33.91 15.64 -19.54
CA ASN A 4 -33.22 16.59 -18.68
C ASN A 4 -32.64 15.95 -17.42
N ALA A 5 -33.16 14.83 -16.94
CA ALA A 5 -32.61 14.13 -15.76
C ALA A 5 -31.28 13.48 -16.05
N THR A 6 -31.06 12.94 -17.25
CA THR A 6 -29.77 12.34 -17.65
C THR A 6 -28.64 13.35 -17.78
N ALA A 7 -28.93 14.63 -17.95
CA ALA A 7 -27.94 15.69 -17.99
C ALA A 7 -27.41 16.06 -16.59
N ILE A 8 -28.12 15.69 -15.54
CA ILE A 8 -27.76 16.00 -14.13
C ILE A 8 -26.84 14.96 -13.54
N PHE A 9 -26.90 13.71 -14.00
CA PHE A 9 -26.07 12.64 -13.51
C PHE A 9 -24.72 12.60 -14.23
N GLY A 10 -23.65 12.50 -13.45
CA GLY A 10 -22.27 12.45 -13.95
C GLY A 10 -21.29 12.97 -12.91
N GLN A 11 -20.02 12.90 -13.25
CA GLN A 11 -18.95 13.38 -12.40
C GLN A 11 -18.56 14.80 -12.83
N TYR A 12 -18.52 15.69 -11.86
CA TYR A 12 -18.19 17.10 -12.05
C TYR A 12 -16.96 17.45 -11.22
N ILE A 13 -16.26 18.49 -11.64
CA ILE A 13 -15.14 19.06 -10.90
C ILE A 13 -15.60 20.39 -10.32
N ASP A 14 -15.50 20.51 -9.03
CA ASP A 14 -15.63 21.77 -8.32
C ASP A 14 -14.23 22.25 -7.90
N THR A 15 -13.96 23.53 -7.99
CA THR A 15 -12.70 24.14 -7.61
C THR A 15 -12.90 25.22 -6.58
N SER A 16 -11.97 25.37 -5.66
CA SER A 16 -11.99 26.41 -4.64
C SER A 16 -10.59 26.97 -4.42
N PRO A 17 -10.41 28.27 -4.30
CA PRO A 17 -9.13 28.87 -3.92
C PRO A 17 -8.85 28.82 -2.41
N ASP A 18 -9.87 28.65 -1.58
CA ASP A 18 -9.80 28.77 -0.13
C ASP A 18 -10.36 27.55 0.64
N GLY A 19 -10.92 26.56 -0.07
CA GLY A 19 -11.55 25.37 0.50
C GLY A 19 -12.96 25.61 1.07
N ILE A 20 -13.48 26.83 0.96
CA ILE A 20 -14.78 27.24 1.49
C ILE A 20 -15.74 27.61 0.37
N HIS A 21 -15.28 28.42 -0.58
CA HIS A 21 -16.06 28.88 -1.72
C HIS A 21 -15.76 28.03 -2.95
N TRP A 22 -16.76 27.27 -3.39
CA TRP A 22 -16.60 26.28 -4.46
C TRP A 22 -17.31 26.72 -5.73
N THR A 23 -16.65 26.57 -6.86
CA THR A 23 -17.18 26.83 -8.19
C THR A 23 -17.23 25.54 -8.99
N ARG A 24 -18.45 25.19 -9.43
CA ARG A 24 -18.68 24.01 -10.26
C ARG A 24 -18.33 24.28 -11.71
N ARG A 25 -17.56 23.39 -12.34
CA ARG A 25 -17.39 23.41 -13.79
C ARG A 25 -18.67 22.93 -14.46
N PRO A 26 -19.13 23.63 -15.53
CA PRO A 26 -20.46 23.37 -16.15
C PRO A 26 -20.49 22.02 -16.89
N LYS A 27 -19.35 21.48 -17.31
CA LYS A 27 -19.29 20.23 -18.05
C LYS A 27 -18.88 19.07 -17.12
N ARG A 28 -19.64 17.99 -17.18
CA ARG A 28 -19.21 16.71 -16.59
C ARG A 28 -17.95 16.22 -17.28
N PHE A 29 -17.00 15.64 -16.54
CA PHE A 29 -15.80 15.09 -17.09
C PHE A 29 -15.90 13.57 -17.33
N LEU A 30 -16.80 12.89 -16.60
CA LEU A 30 -17.15 11.49 -16.85
C LEU A 30 -18.67 11.29 -16.89
N PRO A 31 -19.17 10.40 -17.76
CA PRO A 31 -20.60 10.09 -17.83
C PRO A 31 -21.09 9.32 -16.59
N ALA A 32 -22.39 9.34 -16.34
CA ALA A 32 -23.04 8.72 -15.18
C ALA A 32 -22.94 7.18 -15.08
N ARG A 33 -22.25 6.54 -16.01
CA ARG A 33 -22.13 5.06 -16.07
C ARG A 33 -21.06 4.48 -15.18
N TYR A 34 -20.33 5.32 -14.45
CA TYR A 34 -19.22 4.89 -13.64
C TYR A 34 -19.67 4.74 -12.19
N GLY A 35 -19.07 3.76 -11.49
CA GLY A 35 -19.50 3.33 -10.19
C GLY A 35 -19.56 4.42 -9.14
N ASP A 36 -20.05 4.05 -8.01
CA ASP A 36 -20.31 4.90 -6.85
C ASP A 36 -19.02 5.23 -6.05
N TYR A 37 -17.88 4.73 -6.47
CA TYR A 37 -16.60 4.88 -5.79
C TYR A 37 -15.62 5.59 -6.69
N MET A 38 -15.17 6.76 -6.26
CA MET A 38 -14.20 7.57 -7.01
C MET A 38 -13.25 8.30 -6.07
N MET A 39 -11.97 8.23 -6.39
CA MET A 39 -10.94 8.98 -5.69
C MET A 39 -9.93 9.57 -6.65
N VAL A 40 -9.52 10.80 -6.36
CA VAL A 40 -8.48 11.48 -7.13
C VAL A 40 -7.27 11.71 -6.23
N THR A 41 -6.12 11.21 -6.66
CA THR A 41 -4.84 11.42 -5.98
C THR A 41 -3.79 11.90 -6.96
N LYS A 42 -2.76 12.57 -6.45
CA LYS A 42 -1.68 13.09 -7.29
C LYS A 42 -0.54 12.10 -7.40
N ASP A 43 -0.14 11.79 -8.64
CA ASP A 43 1.10 11.13 -8.96
C ASP A 43 2.21 12.18 -9.12
N HIS A 44 2.96 12.41 -8.05
CA HIS A 44 4.03 13.41 -8.04
C HIS A 44 5.21 13.02 -8.92
N ARG A 45 5.48 11.72 -9.11
CA ARG A 45 6.60 11.22 -9.93
C ARG A 45 6.40 11.55 -11.41
N ASN A 46 5.20 11.28 -11.93
CA ASN A 46 4.87 11.48 -13.34
C ASN A 46 4.17 12.82 -13.60
N LYS A 47 4.02 13.66 -12.57
CA LYS A 47 3.34 14.97 -12.65
C LYS A 47 1.94 14.87 -13.28
N GLN A 48 1.17 13.88 -12.84
CA GLN A 48 -0.16 13.58 -13.33
C GLN A 48 -1.09 13.28 -12.16
N TRP A 49 -2.34 12.94 -12.45
CA TRP A 49 -3.36 12.59 -11.49
C TRP A 49 -3.83 11.18 -11.76
N TRP A 50 -4.11 10.45 -10.71
CA TRP A 50 -4.82 9.18 -10.71
C TRP A 50 -6.27 9.41 -10.31
N LEU A 51 -7.19 8.84 -11.06
CA LEU A 51 -8.58 8.66 -10.67
C LEU A 51 -8.83 7.18 -10.49
N ASN A 52 -9.05 6.79 -9.28
CA ASN A 52 -9.53 5.45 -8.99
C ASN A 52 -11.04 5.40 -9.13
N GLU A 53 -11.54 4.37 -9.77
CA GLU A 53 -12.97 4.13 -9.93
C GLU A 53 -13.29 2.64 -9.88
N ARG A 54 -14.54 2.32 -9.62
CA ARG A 54 -15.09 0.98 -9.83
C ARG A 54 -15.73 0.91 -11.23
N PRO A 55 -15.06 0.34 -12.24
CA PRO A 55 -15.59 0.33 -13.60
C PRO A 55 -16.75 -0.67 -13.71
N LEU A 56 -17.88 -0.22 -14.25
CA LEU A 56 -19.05 -1.09 -14.50
C LEU A 56 -18.85 -2.08 -15.63
N ALA A 57 -17.87 -1.85 -16.48
CA ALA A 57 -17.61 -2.68 -17.67
C ALA A 57 -16.86 -3.97 -17.36
N LEU A 58 -16.23 -4.08 -16.21
CA LEU A 58 -15.46 -5.26 -15.81
C LEU A 58 -16.36 -6.23 -15.04
N LYS A 59 -16.24 -7.51 -15.34
CA LYS A 59 -16.99 -8.54 -14.62
C LYS A 59 -16.56 -8.58 -13.14
N GLY A 60 -17.51 -8.44 -12.24
CA GLY A 60 -17.27 -8.44 -10.82
C GLY A 60 -16.90 -7.06 -10.25
N ARG A 61 -16.41 -7.04 -9.01
CA ARG A 61 -15.92 -5.84 -8.34
C ARG A 61 -14.42 -5.70 -8.60
N ASN A 62 -14.07 -4.80 -9.47
CA ASN A 62 -12.70 -4.51 -9.86
C ASN A 62 -12.32 -3.07 -9.52
N VAL A 63 -11.03 -2.81 -9.54
CA VAL A 63 -10.46 -1.48 -9.31
C VAL A 63 -9.87 -0.97 -10.62
N GLY A 64 -10.44 0.09 -11.13
CA GLY A 64 -9.95 0.78 -12.32
C GLY A 64 -9.13 2.00 -11.97
N LEU A 65 -8.13 2.29 -12.80
CA LEU A 65 -7.31 3.49 -12.68
C LEU A 65 -7.33 4.25 -14.00
N ARG A 66 -7.64 5.53 -13.91
CA ARG A 66 -7.47 6.51 -14.99
C ARG A 66 -6.33 7.45 -14.67
N VAL A 67 -5.76 8.02 -15.70
CA VAL A 67 -4.68 8.98 -15.59
C VAL A 67 -5.07 10.28 -16.31
N SER A 68 -4.71 11.42 -15.74
CA SER A 68 -4.90 12.74 -16.33
C SER A 68 -3.73 13.66 -16.01
N LYS A 69 -3.40 14.55 -16.93
CA LYS A 69 -2.42 15.61 -16.71
C LYS A 69 -3.05 16.95 -16.31
N ASP A 70 -4.36 17.09 -16.54
CA ASP A 70 -5.09 18.37 -16.43
C ASP A 70 -6.35 18.29 -15.57
N LEU A 71 -6.70 17.11 -15.03
CA LEU A 71 -7.95 16.83 -14.32
C LEU A 71 -9.22 16.93 -15.18
N ILE A 72 -9.09 17.12 -16.48
CA ILE A 72 -10.21 17.30 -17.41
C ILE A 72 -10.30 16.12 -18.37
N SER A 73 -9.16 15.79 -18.95
CA SER A 73 -9.04 14.73 -19.95
C SER A 73 -8.48 13.48 -19.27
N TRP A 74 -9.28 12.42 -19.26
CA TRP A 74 -8.94 11.15 -18.64
C TRP A 74 -8.87 10.05 -19.68
N ASN A 75 -7.86 9.18 -19.60
CA ASN A 75 -7.80 7.98 -20.43
C ASN A 75 -8.92 7.00 -20.03
N ASP A 76 -9.11 5.95 -20.83
CA ASP A 76 -9.96 4.84 -20.44
C ASP A 76 -9.41 4.12 -19.21
N PRO A 77 -10.29 3.57 -18.36
CA PRO A 77 -9.84 2.90 -17.15
C PRO A 77 -9.06 1.64 -17.52
N ALA A 78 -7.92 1.48 -16.88
CA ALA A 78 -7.17 0.23 -16.89
C ALA A 78 -7.36 -0.48 -15.56
N ASP A 79 -7.46 -1.82 -15.58
CA ASP A 79 -7.46 -2.60 -14.35
C ASP A 79 -6.12 -2.43 -13.65
N ILE A 80 -6.16 -2.03 -12.38
CA ILE A 80 -4.94 -1.78 -11.62
C ILE A 80 -4.25 -3.09 -11.22
N LEU A 81 -5.03 -4.14 -11.04
CA LEU A 81 -4.55 -5.49 -10.76
C LEU A 81 -4.92 -6.39 -11.92
N PHE A 82 -4.11 -7.40 -12.18
CA PHE A 82 -4.59 -8.49 -13.00
C PHE A 82 -5.74 -9.18 -12.28
N SER A 83 -6.94 -9.06 -12.87
CA SER A 83 -8.16 -9.69 -12.39
C SER A 83 -8.12 -11.23 -12.40
N ASN A 84 -7.06 -11.81 -12.93
CA ASN A 84 -6.89 -13.25 -13.14
C ASN A 84 -6.03 -13.93 -12.09
N THR A 85 -5.97 -13.43 -10.86
CA THR A 85 -5.47 -14.30 -9.81
C THR A 85 -6.47 -15.45 -9.63
N PRO A 86 -6.02 -16.70 -9.57
CA PRO A 86 -6.90 -17.87 -9.37
C PRO A 86 -7.82 -17.76 -8.15
N GLU A 87 -7.45 -16.92 -7.23
CA GLU A 87 -8.18 -16.58 -5.99
C GLU A 87 -9.41 -15.70 -6.23
N MET A 88 -9.57 -15.14 -7.44
CA MET A 88 -10.72 -14.34 -7.84
C MET A 88 -11.70 -15.12 -8.71
N GLY A 89 -11.75 -16.45 -8.53
CA GLY A 89 -12.73 -17.31 -9.17
C GLY A 89 -14.17 -16.86 -8.88
N PHE A 90 -15.05 -17.05 -9.84
CA PHE A 90 -16.48 -16.82 -9.63
C PHE A 90 -16.97 -17.71 -8.47
N GLY A 91 -17.45 -17.07 -7.43
CA GLY A 91 -17.89 -17.74 -6.22
C GLY A 91 -16.98 -17.53 -5.02
N ASP A 92 -15.85 -16.83 -5.19
CA ASP A 92 -15.01 -16.48 -4.07
C ASP A 92 -15.71 -15.50 -3.13
N ALA A 93 -15.59 -15.78 -1.85
CA ALA A 93 -16.08 -14.93 -0.78
C ALA A 93 -15.42 -13.54 -0.75
N TYR A 94 -14.49 -13.27 -1.65
CA TYR A 94 -13.66 -12.07 -1.65
C TYR A 94 -13.79 -11.31 -2.97
N GLN A 95 -14.15 -10.06 -2.86
CA GLN A 95 -14.18 -9.12 -3.97
C GLN A 95 -13.47 -7.84 -3.55
N TRP A 96 -13.01 -7.07 -4.53
CA TRP A 96 -12.51 -5.72 -4.26
C TRP A 96 -13.69 -4.78 -4.06
N HIS A 97 -13.62 -3.94 -3.04
CA HIS A 97 -14.67 -2.95 -2.82
C HIS A 97 -14.76 -1.93 -3.95
N GLY A 98 -13.66 -1.75 -4.66
CA GLY A 98 -13.53 -0.81 -5.77
C GLY A 98 -12.62 0.36 -5.42
N GLY A 99 -12.14 0.40 -4.17
CA GLY A 99 -11.28 1.43 -3.64
C GLY A 99 -9.81 1.06 -3.59
N ILE A 100 -8.98 1.98 -4.00
CA ILE A 100 -7.56 1.98 -3.73
C ILE A 100 -7.12 3.38 -3.35
N THR A 101 -6.25 3.49 -2.38
CA THR A 101 -5.54 4.73 -2.07
C THR A 101 -4.13 4.65 -2.65
N PRO A 102 -3.91 5.12 -3.90
CA PRO A 102 -2.60 5.09 -4.52
C PRO A 102 -1.75 6.27 -4.04
N PHE A 103 -0.46 6.03 -3.83
CA PHE A 103 0.49 7.08 -3.46
C PHE A 103 1.91 6.73 -3.91
N ASN A 104 2.73 7.78 -4.10
CA ASN A 104 4.16 7.59 -4.37
C ASN A 104 4.91 7.42 -3.04
N TYR A 105 5.83 6.46 -3.01
CA TYR A 105 6.73 6.27 -1.88
C TYR A 105 8.13 5.85 -2.35
N GLY A 106 9.12 6.70 -2.10
CA GLY A 106 10.46 6.48 -2.64
C GLY A 106 10.43 6.35 -4.17
N ASN A 107 10.95 5.26 -4.68
CA ASN A 107 10.98 4.93 -6.11
C ASN A 107 9.84 3.99 -6.54
N MET A 108 8.81 3.84 -5.73
CA MET A 108 7.69 2.94 -5.97
C MET A 108 6.35 3.70 -5.95
N ASN A 109 5.36 3.13 -6.61
CA ASN A 109 3.97 3.42 -6.37
C ASN A 109 3.46 2.35 -5.42
N LEU A 110 2.83 2.79 -4.35
CA LEU A 110 2.17 1.93 -3.38
C LEU A 110 0.67 2.23 -3.39
N GLY A 111 -0.11 1.30 -2.93
CA GLY A 111 -1.54 1.48 -2.74
C GLY A 111 -2.08 0.57 -1.66
N MET A 112 -3.11 1.06 -0.99
CA MET A 112 -3.90 0.28 -0.05
C MET A 112 -5.23 -0.02 -0.74
N ILE A 113 -5.45 -1.29 -1.10
CA ILE A 113 -6.64 -1.73 -1.84
C ILE A 113 -7.64 -2.37 -0.89
N GLU A 114 -8.87 -1.89 -0.96
CA GLU A 114 -9.94 -2.35 -0.10
C GLU A 114 -10.45 -3.71 -0.53
N LYS A 115 -10.48 -4.64 0.40
CA LYS A 115 -11.00 -5.99 0.23
C LYS A 115 -12.38 -6.11 0.84
N TRP A 116 -13.35 -6.52 0.04
CA TRP A 116 -14.69 -6.81 0.50
C TRP A 116 -14.85 -8.31 0.74
N ALA A 117 -15.12 -8.69 1.98
CA ALA A 117 -15.28 -10.08 2.34
C ALA A 117 -16.78 -10.43 2.46
N ASN A 118 -17.31 -11.14 1.49
CA ASN A 118 -18.70 -11.59 1.46
C ASN A 118 -19.08 -12.56 2.61
N ALA A 119 -18.14 -12.99 3.42
CA ALA A 119 -18.34 -14.10 4.36
C ALA A 119 -18.31 -13.71 5.85
N GLY A 120 -18.43 -12.43 6.18
CA GLY A 120 -18.41 -11.99 7.57
C GLY A 120 -17.02 -12.06 8.25
N ILE A 121 -15.95 -12.15 7.45
CA ILE A 121 -14.57 -12.19 7.96
C ILE A 121 -14.08 -10.79 8.33
N GLY A 122 -14.81 -9.76 7.90
CA GLY A 122 -14.42 -8.35 8.03
C GLY A 122 -13.77 -7.81 6.74
N ASP A 123 -13.95 -6.53 6.54
CA ASP A 123 -13.43 -5.81 5.39
C ASP A 123 -12.12 -5.10 5.76
N TYR A 124 -11.07 -5.49 5.11
CA TYR A 124 -9.71 -5.03 5.38
C TYR A 124 -9.05 -4.47 4.12
N CYS A 125 -7.84 -3.97 4.20
CA CYS A 125 -7.09 -3.63 3.02
C CYS A 125 -5.79 -4.41 2.87
N GLU A 126 -5.40 -4.62 1.61
CA GLU A 126 -4.10 -5.19 1.25
C GLU A 126 -3.17 -4.14 0.67
N LEU A 127 -1.87 -4.36 0.82
CA LEU A 127 -0.86 -3.54 0.20
C LEU A 127 -0.61 -4.02 -1.23
N VAL A 128 -0.59 -3.08 -2.17
CA VAL A 128 -0.20 -3.30 -3.55
C VAL A 128 0.96 -2.38 -3.93
N SER A 129 1.75 -2.81 -4.90
CA SER A 129 2.92 -2.05 -5.34
C SER A 129 3.15 -2.15 -6.83
N GLY A 130 3.68 -1.09 -7.42
CA GLY A 130 4.13 -1.04 -8.80
C GLY A 130 5.29 -0.06 -8.97
N ARG A 131 6.17 -0.31 -9.93
CA ARG A 131 7.28 0.63 -10.24
C ARG A 131 6.91 1.55 -11.37
N ASP A 132 6.57 0.98 -12.51
CA ASP A 132 6.38 1.68 -13.77
C ASP A 132 5.08 1.20 -14.43
N GLY A 133 4.07 2.05 -14.40
CA GLY A 133 2.78 1.74 -15.03
C GLY A 133 1.99 0.63 -14.33
N LEU A 134 1.08 0.03 -15.08
CA LEU A 134 0.22 -1.07 -14.65
C LEU A 134 0.69 -2.39 -15.29
N PRO A 135 0.35 -3.50 -14.69
CA PRO A 135 -0.43 -3.69 -13.46
C PRO A 135 0.44 -3.63 -12.20
N TRP A 136 -0.19 -3.33 -11.09
CA TRP A 136 0.45 -3.44 -9.79
C TRP A 136 0.26 -4.85 -9.23
N GLN A 137 1.10 -5.21 -8.28
CA GLN A 137 1.10 -6.53 -7.66
C GLN A 137 0.70 -6.43 -6.18
N ARG A 138 -0.07 -7.40 -5.72
CA ARG A 138 -0.33 -7.59 -4.28
C ARG A 138 0.99 -7.99 -3.61
N VAL A 139 1.39 -7.25 -2.58
CA VAL A 139 2.68 -7.48 -1.90
C VAL A 139 2.68 -8.80 -1.14
N VAL A 140 1.62 -9.08 -0.40
CA VAL A 140 1.39 -10.37 0.26
C VAL A 140 -0.07 -10.75 0.05
N PRO A 141 -0.39 -11.50 -1.02
CA PRO A 141 -1.77 -11.88 -1.31
C PRO A 141 -2.47 -12.60 -0.17
N GLY A 142 -3.71 -12.19 0.14
CA GLY A 142 -4.53 -12.79 1.18
C GLY A 142 -4.13 -12.40 2.62
N LYS A 143 -3.18 -11.46 2.78
CA LYS A 143 -2.80 -10.95 4.09
C LYS A 143 -3.20 -9.49 4.24
N PRO A 144 -3.93 -9.15 5.29
CA PRO A 144 -4.23 -7.76 5.59
C PRO A 144 -2.95 -6.95 5.79
N PHE A 145 -2.93 -5.74 5.23
CA PHE A 145 -1.98 -4.69 5.57
C PHE A 145 -2.56 -3.79 6.67
N LEU A 146 -3.83 -3.42 6.53
CA LEU A 146 -4.64 -2.84 7.59
C LEU A 146 -5.80 -3.83 7.84
N ASP A 147 -5.75 -4.50 8.96
CA ASP A 147 -6.73 -5.51 9.37
C ASP A 147 -7.86 -4.88 10.18
N THR A 148 -8.94 -5.59 10.29
CA THR A 148 -10.02 -5.24 11.23
C THR A 148 -9.54 -5.44 12.67
N GLY A 149 -10.12 -4.67 13.57
CA GLY A 149 -9.83 -4.79 14.99
C GLY A 149 -10.41 -6.06 15.65
N PRO A 150 -10.05 -6.30 16.91
CA PRO A 150 -10.56 -7.41 17.67
C PRO A 150 -12.07 -7.29 17.93
N GLU A 151 -12.66 -8.36 18.44
CA GLU A 151 -14.05 -8.37 18.85
C GLU A 151 -14.34 -7.21 19.83
N ASN A 152 -15.49 -6.55 19.65
CA ASN A 152 -15.91 -5.37 20.40
C ASN A 152 -15.09 -4.10 20.16
N SER A 153 -14.23 -4.04 19.13
CA SER A 153 -13.59 -2.79 18.72
C SER A 153 -14.43 -2.03 17.70
N PHE A 154 -14.17 -0.73 17.60
CA PHE A 154 -14.88 0.16 16.68
C PHE A 154 -14.64 -0.18 15.19
N ASP A 155 -13.63 -0.96 14.88
CA ASP A 155 -13.17 -1.34 13.55
C ASP A 155 -13.28 -2.86 13.30
N ARG A 156 -14.09 -3.53 14.09
CA ARG A 156 -14.27 -5.00 14.04
C ARG A 156 -14.76 -5.51 12.68
N VAL A 157 -15.58 -4.73 11.99
CA VAL A 157 -16.27 -5.14 10.76
C VAL A 157 -15.55 -4.61 9.53
N LEU A 158 -15.00 -3.39 9.62
CA LEU A 158 -14.38 -2.71 8.49
C LEU A 158 -13.21 -1.86 8.97
N ALA A 159 -12.11 -1.90 8.21
CA ALA A 159 -10.96 -1.03 8.37
C ALA A 159 -10.48 -0.58 6.97
N TYR A 160 -10.98 0.57 6.50
CA TYR A 160 -10.61 1.12 5.20
C TYR A 160 -9.81 2.41 5.35
N PRO A 161 -8.66 2.53 4.69
CA PRO A 161 -7.86 3.74 4.76
C PRO A 161 -8.65 4.92 4.19
N THR A 162 -8.47 6.07 4.79
CA THR A 162 -8.91 7.31 4.14
C THR A 162 -8.12 7.51 2.85
N HIS A 163 -8.72 8.23 1.90
CA HIS A 163 -8.20 8.34 0.53
C HIS A 163 -6.96 9.25 0.40
N ASN A 164 -6.16 9.28 1.45
CA ASN A 164 -4.92 10.07 1.53
C ASN A 164 -3.70 9.16 1.70
N ALA A 165 -2.59 9.60 1.13
CA ALA A 165 -1.31 8.95 1.41
C ALA A 165 -1.02 8.95 2.92
N PRO A 166 -0.29 7.95 3.45
CA PRO A 166 0.18 7.97 4.82
C PRO A 166 0.94 9.26 5.14
N ILE A 167 0.65 9.84 6.30
CA ILE A 167 1.28 11.08 6.74
C ILE A 167 2.53 10.73 7.55
N ARG A 168 3.68 11.27 7.14
CA ARG A 168 4.92 11.09 7.87
C ARG A 168 4.97 12.04 9.06
N ILE A 169 5.20 11.47 10.24
CA ILE A 169 5.51 12.18 11.47
C ILE A 169 6.80 11.59 12.02
N GLU A 170 7.90 12.32 11.93
CA GLU A 170 9.24 11.86 12.32
C GLU A 170 9.62 10.53 11.64
N ASN A 171 9.79 9.47 12.41
CA ASN A 171 10.14 8.12 11.96
C ASN A 171 8.91 7.18 11.87
N LYS A 172 7.72 7.74 11.76
CA LYS A 172 6.46 7.00 11.67
C LYS A 172 5.66 7.45 10.46
N LEU A 173 4.83 6.54 9.99
CA LEU A 173 3.79 6.78 9.01
C LEU A 173 2.44 6.55 9.66
N CYS A 174 1.60 7.58 9.64
CA CYS A 174 0.24 7.55 10.16
C CYS A 174 -0.73 7.33 9.01
N ILE A 175 -1.50 6.27 9.09
CA ILE A 175 -2.53 5.88 8.14
C ILE A 175 -3.87 6.12 8.81
N TYR A 176 -4.58 7.15 8.39
CA TYR A 176 -5.93 7.39 8.84
C TYR A 176 -6.87 6.41 8.15
N TYR A 177 -7.81 5.87 8.89
CA TYR A 177 -8.78 4.92 8.35
C TYR A 177 -10.16 5.11 8.98
N THR A 178 -11.17 4.66 8.26
CA THR A 178 -12.52 4.53 8.77
C THR A 178 -12.70 3.13 9.29
N GLY A 179 -13.08 3.00 10.56
CA GLY A 179 -13.51 1.76 11.16
C GLY A 179 -15.02 1.69 11.28
N MET A 180 -15.57 0.49 11.19
CA MET A 180 -16.97 0.19 11.51
C MET A 180 -17.02 -1.01 12.44
N GLY A 181 -17.77 -0.89 13.51
CA GLY A 181 -17.91 -1.93 14.54
C GLY A 181 -18.98 -1.58 15.55
N SER A 182 -19.04 -2.31 16.63
CA SER A 182 -19.92 -2.02 17.77
C SER A 182 -19.09 -1.49 18.93
N PHE A 183 -19.50 -0.37 19.48
CA PHE A 183 -18.91 0.19 20.71
C PHE A 183 -19.64 -0.26 21.98
N ASP A 184 -20.80 -0.86 21.82
CA ASP A 184 -21.64 -1.21 22.96
C ASP A 184 -21.56 -2.73 23.22
N PRO A 185 -20.93 -3.13 24.33
CA PRO A 185 -20.91 -4.55 24.72
C PRO A 185 -22.30 -5.11 25.07
N GLU A 186 -23.30 -4.26 25.30
CA GLU A 186 -24.70 -4.69 25.49
C GLU A 186 -25.44 -4.89 24.17
N PHE A 187 -24.86 -4.43 23.04
CA PHE A 187 -25.37 -4.77 21.71
C PHE A 187 -24.50 -5.88 21.10
N PRO A 188 -24.79 -7.14 21.40
CA PRO A 188 -24.09 -8.23 20.76
C PRO A 188 -24.29 -8.09 19.25
N VAL A 189 -23.20 -8.08 18.50
CA VAL A 189 -23.22 -8.45 17.08
C VAL A 189 -24.07 -9.69 17.02
N LEU A 190 -25.25 -9.58 16.43
CA LEU A 190 -26.34 -10.55 16.47
C LEU A 190 -25.81 -11.98 16.35
N GLU A 191 -25.60 -12.63 17.50
CA GLU A 191 -25.25 -14.05 17.55
C GLU A 191 -26.26 -14.82 16.73
N GLY A 192 -25.81 -15.52 15.72
CA GLY A 192 -26.58 -16.45 14.94
C GLY A 192 -27.29 -15.92 13.69
N LYS A 193 -27.31 -14.64 13.40
CA LYS A 193 -27.67 -14.16 12.05
C LYS A 193 -26.41 -14.09 11.22
N ARG A 194 -26.18 -15.07 10.35
CA ARG A 194 -25.33 -14.89 9.18
C ARG A 194 -25.84 -13.64 8.46
N MET A 195 -25.05 -12.58 8.51
CA MET A 195 -25.34 -11.39 7.74
C MET A 195 -25.39 -11.81 6.27
N GLN A 196 -26.54 -11.66 5.65
CA GLN A 196 -26.63 -11.83 4.21
C GLN A 196 -25.83 -10.71 3.55
N THR A 197 -25.18 -11.03 2.46
CA THR A 197 -24.48 -10.10 1.58
C THR A 197 -25.33 -8.87 1.34
N GLY A 198 -24.91 -7.73 1.85
CA GLY A 198 -25.67 -6.49 1.82
C GLY A 198 -26.00 -5.91 3.21
N ASP A 199 -26.09 -6.74 4.23
CA ASP A 199 -26.42 -6.26 5.59
C ASP A 199 -25.18 -5.63 6.28
N LEU A 200 -23.97 -5.95 5.84
CA LEU A 200 -22.71 -5.37 6.34
C LEU A 200 -22.55 -3.88 6.02
N TYR A 201 -23.18 -3.39 4.95
CA TYR A 201 -23.02 -2.03 4.44
C TYR A 201 -24.23 -1.12 4.68
N SER A 202 -25.29 -1.65 5.20
CA SER A 202 -26.43 -0.86 5.58
C SER A 202 -26.63 -1.06 7.07
N PRO A 203 -26.06 -0.21 7.91
CA PRO A 203 -26.63 -0.05 9.23
C PRO A 203 -28.07 0.41 8.98
N ARG A 204 -29.01 -0.51 9.02
CA ARG A 204 -30.42 -0.14 9.04
C ARG A 204 -30.60 0.82 10.20
N ALA A 205 -31.40 1.86 9.99
CA ALA A 205 -31.76 2.74 11.07
C ALA A 205 -32.23 1.87 12.24
N GLY A 206 -31.41 1.75 13.30
CA GLY A 206 -31.65 0.81 14.41
C GLY A 206 -30.49 -0.17 14.66
N ASP A 207 -29.64 -0.43 13.67
CA ASP A 207 -28.40 -1.17 13.90
C ASP A 207 -27.34 -0.15 14.33
N ASN A 208 -26.85 -0.24 15.54
CA ASN A 208 -25.88 0.70 16.12
C ASN A 208 -24.47 0.51 15.55
N GLY A 209 -24.34 0.23 14.27
CA GLY A 209 -23.09 0.23 13.53
C GLY A 209 -22.48 1.63 13.54
N GLN A 210 -21.62 1.89 14.51
CA GLN A 210 -20.94 3.18 14.59
C GLN A 210 -19.73 3.18 13.68
N MET A 211 -19.60 4.25 12.92
CA MET A 211 -18.39 4.53 12.17
C MET A 211 -17.53 5.51 12.96
N ALA A 212 -16.25 5.23 13.02
CA ALA A 212 -15.27 6.11 13.66
C ALA A 212 -13.98 6.16 12.83
N MET A 213 -13.20 7.19 13.08
CA MET A 213 -11.87 7.30 12.50
C MET A 213 -10.83 6.72 13.46
N GLY A 214 -9.94 5.91 12.90
CA GLY A 214 -8.76 5.40 13.56
C GLY A 214 -7.47 5.90 12.90
N VAL A 215 -6.35 5.67 13.57
CA VAL A 215 -5.00 5.91 13.06
C VAL A 215 -4.18 4.66 13.28
N ALA A 216 -3.77 4.01 12.19
CA ALA A 216 -2.77 2.97 12.23
C ALA A 216 -1.38 3.59 12.06
N ILE A 217 -0.41 3.09 12.82
CA ILE A 217 0.95 3.64 12.83
C ILE A 217 1.93 2.53 12.49
N ILE A 218 2.76 2.78 11.47
CA ILE A 218 3.91 1.91 11.13
C ILE A 218 5.20 2.71 11.20
N GLY A 219 6.31 2.02 11.41
CA GLY A 219 7.64 2.62 11.29
C GLY A 219 7.89 3.11 9.86
N LEU A 220 8.68 4.15 9.71
CA LEU A 220 9.07 4.67 8.39
C LEU A 220 9.69 3.55 7.55
N ASP A 221 9.28 3.43 6.29
CA ASP A 221 9.69 2.39 5.33
C ASP A 221 9.28 0.94 5.69
N ARG A 222 8.47 0.71 6.73
CA ARG A 222 8.09 -0.63 7.21
C ARG A 222 6.75 -1.14 6.66
N PHE A 223 6.48 -0.91 5.40
CA PHE A 223 5.24 -1.40 4.74
C PHE A 223 5.21 -2.92 4.61
N ALA A 224 6.34 -3.51 4.24
CA ALA A 224 6.53 -4.95 4.14
C ALA A 224 8.01 -5.27 4.30
N GLY A 225 8.33 -6.43 4.84
CA GLY A 225 9.70 -6.86 5.05
C GLY A 225 9.94 -8.29 4.59
N MET A 226 11.19 -8.57 4.27
CA MET A 226 11.68 -9.92 4.02
C MET A 226 12.18 -10.51 5.33
N ALA A 227 11.52 -11.56 5.80
CA ALA A 227 11.83 -12.20 7.06
C ALA A 227 12.45 -13.58 6.85
N HIS A 228 13.46 -13.91 7.64
CA HIS A 228 13.94 -15.26 7.81
C HIS A 228 13.97 -15.60 9.30
N VAL A 229 13.03 -16.45 9.71
CA VAL A 229 12.80 -16.79 11.13
C VAL A 229 13.41 -18.12 11.56
N ARG A 230 14.15 -18.79 10.67
CA ARG A 230 14.84 -20.05 10.98
C ARG A 230 16.26 -19.77 11.51
N GLN A 231 16.88 -20.76 12.13
CA GLN A 231 18.26 -20.65 12.63
C GLN A 231 19.30 -20.53 11.52
N GLU A 232 19.05 -21.17 10.38
CA GLU A 232 19.92 -21.03 9.21
C GLU A 232 19.65 -19.68 8.54
N ALA A 233 20.70 -19.03 8.07
CA ALA A 233 20.56 -17.76 7.38
C ALA A 233 19.89 -17.91 6.00
N GLY A 234 18.90 -17.07 5.73
CA GLY A 234 18.33 -16.89 4.40
C GLY A 234 19.15 -15.90 3.59
N ARG A 235 19.05 -16.02 2.27
CA ARG A 235 19.72 -15.08 1.35
C ARG A 235 18.73 -14.30 0.52
N LEU A 236 19.00 -13.01 0.35
CA LEU A 236 18.25 -12.11 -0.51
C LEU A 236 19.23 -11.35 -1.43
N LEU A 237 19.08 -11.56 -2.74
CA LEU A 237 19.85 -10.85 -3.74
C LEU A 237 18.98 -9.75 -4.36
N SER A 238 19.47 -8.51 -4.38
CA SER A 238 18.76 -7.40 -5.02
C SER A 238 18.77 -7.53 -6.54
N LYS A 239 17.97 -6.69 -7.21
CA LYS A 239 18.24 -6.34 -8.61
C LYS A 239 19.54 -5.55 -8.71
N PRO A 240 20.14 -5.41 -9.91
CA PRO A 240 21.33 -4.57 -10.08
C PRO A 240 21.10 -3.14 -9.59
N VAL A 241 22.06 -2.62 -8.83
CA VAL A 241 22.07 -1.27 -8.29
C VAL A 241 23.35 -0.57 -8.72
N THR A 242 23.26 0.61 -9.33
CA THR A 242 24.44 1.43 -9.61
C THR A 242 24.78 2.24 -8.37
N ILE A 243 26.01 2.13 -7.91
CA ILE A 243 26.51 2.86 -6.73
C ILE A 243 26.77 4.32 -7.11
N THR A 244 25.86 5.19 -6.73
CA THR A 244 25.93 6.64 -7.01
C THR A 244 26.21 7.48 -5.77
N HIS A 245 26.31 6.86 -4.61
CA HIS A 245 26.46 7.51 -3.31
C HIS A 245 27.45 6.73 -2.43
N SER A 246 28.01 7.43 -1.45
CA SER A 246 29.15 6.91 -0.68
C SER A 246 28.77 6.05 0.51
N GLU A 247 27.51 6.02 0.92
CA GLU A 247 27.06 5.33 2.12
C GLU A 247 25.80 4.49 1.87
N ILE A 248 25.61 3.47 2.69
CA ILE A 248 24.42 2.62 2.68
C ILE A 248 23.94 2.39 4.10
N GLU A 249 22.66 2.45 4.28
CA GLU A 249 21.99 2.07 5.52
C GLU A 249 20.82 1.12 5.23
N ILE A 250 20.46 0.35 6.23
CA ILE A 250 19.36 -0.61 6.20
C ILE A 250 18.35 -0.29 7.30
N ASN A 251 17.08 -0.59 7.02
CA ASN A 251 16.02 -0.62 8.00
C ASN A 251 15.65 -2.08 8.25
N PHE A 252 15.94 -2.58 9.43
CA PHE A 252 15.62 -3.94 9.81
C PHE A 252 15.12 -4.01 11.25
N GLU A 253 14.49 -5.12 11.59
CA GLU A 253 13.99 -5.39 12.93
C GLU A 253 14.53 -6.74 13.41
N PRO A 254 15.21 -6.80 14.56
CA PRO A 254 15.62 -8.03 15.17
C PRO A 254 14.40 -8.75 15.76
N VAL A 255 14.30 -10.06 15.54
CA VAL A 255 13.21 -10.89 16.08
C VAL A 255 13.75 -11.89 17.09
N LEU A 256 14.67 -12.76 16.67
CA LEU A 256 15.24 -13.79 17.52
C LEU A 256 16.66 -14.11 17.06
N ASN A 257 17.67 -13.92 17.94
CA ASN A 257 19.08 -14.11 17.59
C ASN A 257 19.42 -13.42 16.27
N PRO A 258 19.29 -12.09 16.20
CA PRO A 258 19.36 -11.33 14.97
C PRO A 258 20.74 -11.40 14.33
N TYR A 259 20.73 -11.65 13.04
CA TYR A 259 21.92 -11.70 12.22
C TYR A 259 21.58 -11.10 10.85
N ILE A 260 22.35 -10.13 10.43
CA ILE A 260 22.25 -9.56 9.10
C ILE A 260 23.64 -9.14 8.63
N LYS A 261 23.99 -9.52 7.41
CA LYS A 261 25.20 -9.10 6.72
C LYS A 261 24.87 -8.67 5.31
N LEU A 262 25.71 -7.80 4.76
CA LEU A 262 25.59 -7.33 3.40
C LEU A 262 26.91 -7.51 2.67
N GLY A 263 26.93 -8.38 1.67
CA GLY A 263 27.99 -8.48 0.68
C GLY A 263 27.60 -7.79 -0.62
N LEU A 264 28.59 -7.44 -1.43
CA LEU A 264 28.37 -6.89 -2.76
C LEU A 264 28.94 -7.84 -3.81
N ARG A 265 28.13 -8.10 -4.86
CA ARG A 265 28.57 -8.93 -5.99
C ARG A 265 28.63 -8.07 -7.25
N ASP A 266 29.57 -8.40 -8.11
CA ASP A 266 29.70 -7.81 -9.43
C ASP A 266 28.61 -8.36 -10.40
N THR A 267 28.66 -7.92 -11.64
CA THR A 267 27.72 -8.34 -12.68
C THR A 267 27.89 -9.79 -13.12
N ASN A 268 29.00 -10.45 -12.80
CA ASN A 268 29.23 -11.86 -13.02
C ASN A 268 28.65 -12.74 -11.88
N GLY A 269 28.30 -12.11 -10.76
CA GLY A 269 27.79 -12.77 -9.57
C GLY A 269 28.88 -13.12 -8.54
N ASP A 270 30.13 -12.69 -8.75
CA ASP A 270 31.23 -12.90 -7.82
C ASP A 270 31.27 -11.82 -6.75
N PHE A 271 31.70 -12.18 -5.53
CA PHE A 271 31.92 -11.17 -4.50
C PHE A 271 33.03 -10.23 -4.86
N ILE A 272 32.78 -8.94 -4.72
CA ILE A 272 33.81 -7.91 -4.88
C ILE A 272 34.76 -7.99 -3.70
N PRO A 273 36.10 -8.09 -3.92
CA PRO A 273 37.09 -8.21 -2.84
C PRO A 273 36.98 -7.07 -1.82
N GLY A 274 36.87 -7.45 -0.54
CA GLY A 274 36.69 -6.51 0.57
C GLY A 274 35.24 -6.10 0.83
N PHE A 275 34.29 -6.65 0.05
CA PHE A 275 32.85 -6.45 0.24
C PHE A 275 32.09 -7.79 0.40
N THR A 276 32.74 -8.79 1.01
CA THR A 276 32.08 -10.06 1.32
C THR A 276 31.20 -9.92 2.57
N HIS A 277 30.41 -10.94 2.86
CA HIS A 277 29.65 -11.01 4.11
C HIS A 277 30.56 -10.95 5.35
N ASP A 278 31.77 -11.52 5.28
CA ASP A 278 32.72 -11.51 6.40
C ASP A 278 33.42 -10.16 6.59
N ASP A 279 33.42 -9.33 5.55
CA ASP A 279 33.91 -7.96 5.64
C ASP A 279 32.85 -6.99 6.19
N SER A 280 31.58 -7.38 6.13
CA SER A 280 30.46 -6.55 6.54
C SER A 280 30.46 -6.29 8.05
N VAL A 281 30.33 -5.02 8.42
CA VAL A 281 30.17 -4.56 9.79
C VAL A 281 28.86 -3.78 9.87
N ILE A 282 27.92 -4.34 10.60
CA ILE A 282 26.67 -3.66 10.92
C ILE A 282 26.72 -3.42 12.42
N ASP A 283 26.97 -2.17 12.77
CA ASP A 283 27.06 -1.75 14.15
C ASP A 283 25.73 -1.95 14.89
N THR A 284 25.37 -1.77 15.89
CA THR A 284 24.18 -2.07 16.68
C THR A 284 22.88 -1.72 15.97
N TYR A 285 21.85 -2.50 16.22
CA TYR A 285 20.49 -2.15 15.88
C TYR A 285 20.12 -0.75 16.43
N ASP A 286 19.85 0.16 15.53
CA ASP A 286 19.32 1.47 15.88
C ASP A 286 17.79 1.42 15.90
N PRO A 287 17.13 1.60 17.05
CA PRO A 287 15.68 1.65 17.13
C PRO A 287 15.09 2.82 16.30
N ASN A 288 15.91 3.78 15.90
CA ASN A 288 15.52 4.88 15.00
C ASN A 288 15.39 4.46 13.53
N LEU A 289 15.33 3.18 13.23
CA LEU A 289 15.00 2.58 11.95
C LEU A 289 16.11 2.61 10.89
N ARG A 290 17.32 3.09 11.19
CA ARG A 290 18.39 3.19 10.20
C ARG A 290 19.72 2.80 10.77
N THR A 291 20.30 1.75 10.22
CA THR A 291 21.60 1.22 10.64
C THR A 291 22.57 1.31 9.46
N ALA A 292 23.69 1.98 9.69
CA ALA A 292 24.74 2.08 8.69
C ALA A 292 25.41 0.70 8.47
N VAL A 293 25.67 0.38 7.21
CA VAL A 293 26.46 -0.78 6.82
C VAL A 293 27.84 -0.31 6.40
N LYS A 294 28.86 -0.92 6.98
CA LYS A 294 30.28 -0.65 6.70
C LYS A 294 30.98 -1.95 6.32
N TRP A 295 32.14 -1.82 5.74
CA TRP A 295 33.07 -2.94 5.49
C TRP A 295 34.41 -2.63 6.14
N LYS A 296 35.10 -3.64 6.63
CA LYS A 296 36.33 -3.51 7.45
C LYS A 296 37.37 -2.58 6.83
N ASN A 297 37.63 -2.69 5.54
CA ASN A 297 38.73 -2.00 4.87
C ASN A 297 38.29 -1.28 3.58
N LYS A 298 37.01 -1.20 3.31
CA LYS A 298 36.45 -0.65 2.07
C LYS A 298 35.25 0.24 2.35
N THR A 299 35.00 1.13 1.42
CA THR A 299 33.83 2.02 1.40
C THR A 299 33.18 2.01 0.02
N LEU A 300 31.95 2.44 -0.10
CA LEU A 300 31.28 2.54 -1.40
C LEU A 300 31.99 3.52 -2.35
N LYS A 301 32.83 4.42 -1.84
CA LYS A 301 33.68 5.31 -2.67
C LYS A 301 34.65 4.52 -3.56
N ASP A 302 35.10 3.35 -3.09
CA ASP A 302 36.04 2.51 -3.84
C ASP A 302 35.43 1.87 -5.10
N ILE A 303 34.10 1.83 -5.17
CA ILE A 303 33.33 1.21 -6.26
C ILE A 303 32.29 2.17 -6.86
N MET A 304 32.51 3.46 -6.72
CA MET A 304 31.59 4.49 -7.25
C MET A 304 31.41 4.32 -8.76
N GLY A 305 30.16 4.39 -9.23
CA GLY A 305 29.79 4.18 -10.63
C GLY A 305 29.62 2.72 -11.05
N SER A 306 30.06 1.78 -10.22
CA SER A 306 29.89 0.35 -10.52
C SER A 306 28.44 -0.09 -10.34
N THR A 307 28.04 -1.06 -11.16
CA THR A 307 26.75 -1.76 -10.99
C THR A 307 27.00 -3.05 -10.21
N VAL A 308 26.28 -3.23 -9.11
CA VAL A 308 26.46 -4.34 -8.18
C VAL A 308 25.13 -4.98 -7.79
N PHE A 309 25.17 -6.20 -7.27
CA PHE A 309 24.05 -6.79 -6.55
C PHE A 309 24.32 -6.68 -5.04
N LEU A 310 23.31 -6.28 -4.29
CA LEU A 310 23.32 -6.33 -2.83
C LEU A 310 22.92 -7.74 -2.40
N ASP A 311 23.82 -8.45 -1.76
CA ASP A 311 23.64 -9.83 -1.30
C ASP A 311 23.49 -9.82 0.23
N PHE A 312 22.26 -9.92 0.69
CA PHE A 312 21.94 -9.96 2.12
C PHE A 312 21.91 -11.40 2.61
N GLU A 313 22.53 -11.63 3.77
CA GLU A 313 22.42 -12.84 4.56
C GLU A 313 21.68 -12.50 5.86
N ILE A 314 20.52 -13.13 6.10
CA ILE A 314 19.55 -12.71 7.12
C ILE A 314 19.13 -13.93 7.95
N ALA A 315 19.21 -13.83 9.27
CA ALA A 315 18.58 -14.76 10.20
C ALA A 315 18.00 -14.01 11.39
N GLY A 316 16.88 -14.48 11.91
CA GLY A 316 16.22 -13.90 13.07
C GLY A 316 15.91 -12.40 12.96
N SER A 317 15.74 -11.93 11.75
CA SER A 317 15.52 -10.50 11.45
C SER A 317 14.52 -10.31 10.32
N VAL A 318 13.91 -9.14 10.27
CA VAL A 318 13.10 -8.68 9.15
C VAL A 318 13.78 -7.49 8.50
N LEU A 319 14.16 -7.61 7.23
CA LEU A 319 14.70 -6.50 6.44
C LEU A 319 13.57 -5.80 5.70
N TYR A 320 13.36 -4.51 5.96
CA TYR A 320 12.30 -3.70 5.34
C TYR A 320 12.79 -2.90 4.14
N SER A 321 13.93 -2.22 4.28
CA SER A 321 14.44 -1.37 3.21
C SER A 321 15.95 -1.15 3.32
N TYR A 322 16.53 -0.65 2.25
CA TYR A 322 17.87 -0.08 2.24
C TYR A 322 17.86 1.26 1.50
N ARG A 323 18.83 2.09 1.81
CA ARG A 323 19.04 3.36 1.15
C ARG A 323 20.53 3.59 0.90
N VAL A 324 20.88 4.01 -0.32
CA VAL A 324 22.22 4.50 -0.67
C VAL A 324 22.15 6.03 -0.69
N PHE A 325 23.08 6.71 -0.03
CA PHE A 325 23.03 8.16 0.18
C PHE A 325 24.42 8.77 0.34
N ASN A 326 24.52 10.08 0.31
CA ASN A 326 25.71 10.82 0.71
C ASN A 326 25.47 11.42 2.09
N SER A 327 26.46 11.35 2.95
CA SER A 327 26.48 12.00 4.27
C SER A 327 26.50 13.51 4.13
#